data_469862e891b99764096d131bd588670c
#
_entry.id   469862e891b99764096d131bd588670c
#
_cell.length_a   1.000
_cell.length_b   1.000
_cell.length_c   1.000
_cell.angle_alpha   90.00
_cell.angle_beta   90.00
_cell.angle_gamma   90.00
#
_symmetry.space_group_name_H-M   'P 1'
#
loop_
_entity.id
_entity.type
_entity.pdbx_description
1 polymer ?
#
loop_
_entity_poly.entity_id
_entity_poly.type
_entity_poly.pdbx_seq_one_letter_code
_entity_poly.pdbx_strand_id
1 'polypeptide(L)'
;MSSDSFFSYLRDAVGSLSTDLATLVYYPISIPTGTPLGTLNITFNLLDYTMGQTAPTLDLLADQARVQVRGALAQAGAPEAQLDALTEQMLAGLKASPSFNTNLLGLAQQLSGLNSNPWLKYARTDAQGFAVVTLTPGNLSCQFKQVNRLVGNTAPSTSVIARTTTATVVKNVVGVTIS
;
A
#
# COMPACT_ATOMS: atom_id res chain seq x y z
N MET A 1 12.29 -19.35 -6.91
CA MET A 1 13.36 -18.59 -6.21
C MET A 1 13.04 -18.69 -4.73
N SER A 2 13.99 -19.07 -3.86
CA SER A 2 13.75 -19.08 -2.43
C SER A 2 13.63 -17.63 -1.92
N SER A 3 12.94 -17.41 -0.81
CA SER A 3 12.85 -16.07 -0.19
C SER A 3 14.24 -15.48 0.07
N ASP A 4 15.18 -16.29 0.51
CA ASP A 4 16.56 -15.85 0.79
C ASP A 4 17.31 -15.41 -0.47
N SER A 5 17.09 -16.09 -1.61
CA SER A 5 17.68 -15.68 -2.89
C SER A 5 17.11 -14.36 -3.39
N PHE A 6 15.80 -14.13 -3.17
CA PHE A 6 15.14 -12.87 -3.53
C PHE A 6 15.68 -11.70 -2.69
N PHE A 7 15.77 -11.86 -1.38
CA PHE A 7 16.27 -10.82 -0.50
C PHE A 7 17.77 -10.53 -0.71
N SER A 8 18.57 -11.56 -1.02
CA SER A 8 19.97 -11.38 -1.38
C SER A 8 20.10 -10.57 -2.67
N TYR A 9 19.32 -10.92 -3.69
CA TYR A 9 19.28 -10.17 -4.95
C TYR A 9 18.84 -8.71 -4.74
N LEU A 10 17.79 -8.49 -3.94
CA LEU A 10 17.29 -7.15 -3.64
C LEU A 10 18.36 -6.31 -2.93
N ARG A 11 19.03 -6.87 -1.93
CA ARG A 11 20.11 -6.21 -1.20
C ARG A 11 21.27 -5.83 -2.14
N ASP A 12 21.69 -6.76 -2.99
CA ASP A 12 22.82 -6.55 -3.89
C ASP A 12 22.48 -5.53 -5.00
N ALA A 13 21.24 -5.52 -5.48
CA ALA A 13 20.76 -4.59 -6.50
C ALA A 13 20.55 -3.17 -5.98
N VAL A 14 20.10 -3.02 -4.73
CA VAL A 14 19.87 -1.70 -4.10
C VAL A 14 21.13 -1.15 -3.43
N GLY A 15 22.18 -1.97 -3.34
CA GLY A 15 23.49 -1.57 -2.79
C GLY A 15 23.46 -1.26 -1.30
N SER A 16 24.15 -0.21 -0.89
CA SER A 16 24.36 0.14 0.53
C SER A 16 23.18 0.81 1.23
N LEU A 17 21.98 0.81 0.62
CA LEU A 17 20.82 1.53 1.17
C LEU A 17 20.35 1.00 2.54
N SER A 18 20.53 -0.27 2.83
CA SER A 18 20.36 -0.83 4.17
C SER A 18 20.91 -2.25 4.26
N THR A 19 21.59 -2.57 5.36
CA THR A 19 21.91 -3.94 5.75
C THR A 19 20.71 -4.64 6.40
N ASP A 20 19.69 -3.88 6.78
CA ASP A 20 18.46 -4.37 7.39
C ASP A 20 17.35 -4.48 6.34
N LEU A 21 17.10 -5.71 5.89
CA LEU A 21 16.06 -6.03 4.92
C LEU A 21 14.66 -5.70 5.42
N ALA A 22 14.41 -5.73 6.71
CA ALA A 22 13.12 -5.35 7.27
C ALA A 22 12.86 -3.85 7.04
N THR A 23 13.88 -3.01 7.21
CA THR A 23 13.79 -1.58 6.93
C THR A 23 13.61 -1.30 5.44
N LEU A 24 14.21 -2.12 4.57
CA LEU A 24 14.05 -1.98 3.13
C LEU A 24 12.63 -2.35 2.67
N VAL A 25 12.04 -3.40 3.26
CA VAL A 25 10.70 -3.88 2.90
C VAL A 25 9.62 -2.99 3.54
N TYR A 26 9.82 -2.58 4.78
CA TYR A 26 8.86 -1.78 5.55
C TYR A 26 9.46 -0.41 5.91
N TYR A 27 9.21 0.56 5.05
CA TYR A 27 9.75 1.91 5.22
C TYR A 27 8.86 2.72 6.17
N PRO A 28 9.36 3.10 7.37
CA PRO A 28 8.58 3.87 8.34
C PRO A 28 8.62 5.37 8.02
N ILE A 29 7.49 6.05 8.18
CA ILE A 29 7.41 7.51 8.16
C ILE A 29 6.61 7.99 9.38
N SER A 30 7.14 9.00 10.03
CA SER A 30 6.49 9.70 11.13
C SER A 30 5.93 11.04 10.64
N ILE A 31 4.63 11.27 10.86
CA ILE A 31 3.92 12.46 10.42
C ILE A 31 3.44 13.23 11.64
N PRO A 32 4.01 14.42 11.93
CA PRO A 32 3.44 15.30 12.95
C PRO A 32 2.04 15.76 12.51
N THR A 33 1.03 15.55 13.36
CA THR A 33 -0.34 15.94 13.02
C THR A 33 -0.59 17.44 13.19
N GLY A 34 0.26 18.15 13.93
CA GLY A 34 0.03 19.54 14.32
C GLY A 34 -1.17 19.73 15.28
N THR A 35 -1.71 18.65 15.81
CA THR A 35 -2.87 18.60 16.70
C THR A 35 -2.53 17.86 18.00
N PRO A 36 -3.42 17.85 19.01
CA PRO A 36 -3.25 17.04 20.21
C PRO A 36 -3.10 15.54 19.97
N LEU A 37 -3.41 15.07 18.73
CA LEU A 37 -3.23 13.67 18.33
C LEU A 37 -1.75 13.25 18.21
N GLY A 38 -0.81 14.20 18.27
CA GLY A 38 0.63 13.93 18.29
C GLY A 38 1.22 13.54 16.93
N THR A 39 1.98 12.47 16.88
CA THR A 39 2.65 11.99 15.67
C THR A 39 2.04 10.65 15.22
N LEU A 40 1.65 10.57 13.96
CA LEU A 40 1.24 9.32 13.33
C LEU A 40 2.46 8.60 12.77
N ASN A 41 2.60 7.31 13.07
CA ASN A 41 3.61 6.46 12.48
C ASN A 41 2.95 5.54 11.46
N ILE A 42 3.36 5.64 10.21
CA ILE A 42 2.89 4.78 9.12
C ILE A 42 4.05 4.02 8.51
N THR A 43 3.76 2.86 7.95
CA THR A 43 4.77 1.98 7.37
C THR A 43 4.36 1.63 5.94
N PHE A 44 5.28 1.86 4.99
CA PHE A 44 5.09 1.50 3.59
C PHE A 44 5.68 0.12 3.32
N ASN A 45 4.90 -0.74 2.68
CA ASN A 45 5.39 -2.00 2.16
C ASN A 45 5.95 -1.77 0.75
N LEU A 46 7.27 -1.73 0.63
CA LEU A 46 7.96 -1.50 -0.64
C LEU A 46 8.10 -2.77 -1.48
N LEU A 47 7.86 -3.94 -0.91
CA LEU A 47 7.93 -5.21 -1.63
C LEU A 47 6.93 -5.26 -2.80
N ASP A 48 5.77 -4.64 -2.65
CA ASP A 48 4.76 -4.56 -3.69
C ASP A 48 5.30 -3.96 -4.99
N TYR A 49 6.24 -3.00 -4.90
CA TYR A 49 6.84 -2.35 -6.07
C TYR A 49 7.89 -3.21 -6.79
N THR A 50 8.46 -4.20 -6.11
CA THR A 50 9.40 -5.16 -6.73
C THR A 50 8.68 -6.29 -7.45
N MET A 51 7.38 -6.45 -7.27
CA MET A 51 6.59 -7.57 -7.77
C MET A 51 5.78 -7.26 -9.04
N GLY A 52 6.10 -6.19 -9.76
CA GLY A 52 5.51 -5.93 -11.07
C GLY A 52 4.36 -4.92 -11.09
N GLN A 53 4.27 -4.08 -10.09
CA GLN A 53 3.32 -2.96 -10.10
C GLN A 53 3.76 -1.88 -11.12
N THR A 54 2.80 -1.08 -11.57
CA THR A 54 3.09 0.16 -12.31
C THR A 54 4.07 1.04 -11.56
N ALA A 55 4.87 1.83 -12.28
CA ALA A 55 5.80 2.77 -11.67
C ALA A 55 5.10 3.60 -10.57
N PRO A 56 5.66 3.65 -9.36
CA PRO A 56 5.03 4.32 -8.24
C PRO A 56 4.93 5.83 -8.49
N THR A 57 3.79 6.39 -8.12
CA THR A 57 3.52 7.84 -8.12
C THR A 57 3.23 8.31 -6.71
N LEU A 58 3.29 9.63 -6.48
CA LEU A 58 2.91 10.20 -5.19
C LEU A 58 1.48 9.83 -4.80
N ASP A 59 0.57 9.78 -5.77
CA ASP A 59 -0.84 9.44 -5.50
C ASP A 59 -1.01 7.98 -5.11
N LEU A 60 -0.30 7.05 -5.77
CA LEU A 60 -0.31 5.63 -5.39
C LEU A 60 0.24 5.41 -3.98
N LEU A 61 1.35 6.08 -3.63
CA LEU A 61 1.92 6.00 -2.28
C LEU A 61 0.97 6.60 -1.24
N ALA A 62 0.37 7.77 -1.53
CA ALA A 62 -0.59 8.39 -0.63
C ALA A 62 -1.84 7.52 -0.43
N ASP A 63 -2.34 6.89 -1.49
CA ASP A 63 -3.47 5.98 -1.40
C ASP A 63 -3.12 4.71 -0.59
N GLN A 64 -1.89 4.22 -0.67
CA GLN A 64 -1.41 3.15 0.19
C GLN A 64 -1.38 3.56 1.68
N ALA A 65 -1.00 4.81 1.97
CA ALA A 65 -0.99 5.35 3.32
C ALA A 65 -2.39 5.61 3.90
N ARG A 66 -3.38 5.87 3.05
CA ARG A 66 -4.74 6.31 3.43
C ARG A 66 -5.36 5.45 4.53
N VAL A 67 -5.33 4.13 4.36
CA VAL A 67 -5.93 3.20 5.33
C VAL A 67 -5.24 3.28 6.69
N GLN A 68 -3.91 3.41 6.71
CA GLN A 68 -3.14 3.52 7.95
C GLN A 68 -3.38 4.87 8.63
N VAL A 69 -3.36 5.97 7.86
CA VAL A 69 -3.62 7.33 8.38
C VAL A 69 -5.01 7.42 9.00
N ARG A 70 -6.04 6.96 8.27
CA ARG A 70 -7.42 6.95 8.77
C ARG A 70 -7.56 6.10 10.04
N GLY A 71 -6.97 4.91 10.05
CA GLY A 71 -6.98 4.02 11.20
C GLY A 71 -6.27 4.63 12.42
N ALA A 72 -5.12 5.27 12.21
CA ALA A 72 -4.38 5.93 13.28
C ALA A 72 -5.14 7.14 13.86
N LEU A 73 -5.80 7.94 13.01
CA LEU A 73 -6.66 9.04 13.45
C LEU A 73 -7.86 8.54 14.29
N ALA A 74 -8.49 7.46 13.85
CA ALA A 74 -9.59 6.84 14.61
C ALA A 74 -9.14 6.34 15.98
N GLN A 75 -7.98 5.68 16.05
CA GLN A 75 -7.40 5.21 17.32
C GLN A 75 -7.02 6.36 18.25
N ALA A 76 -6.57 7.49 17.69
CA ALA A 76 -6.26 8.70 18.46
C ALA A 76 -7.52 9.47 18.91
N GLY A 77 -8.73 8.96 18.62
CA GLY A 77 -9.98 9.54 19.09
C GLY A 77 -10.56 10.62 18.18
N ALA A 78 -10.12 10.72 16.93
CA ALA A 78 -10.74 11.67 15.99
C ALA A 78 -12.22 11.31 15.75
N PRO A 79 -13.14 12.30 15.73
CA PRO A 79 -14.55 12.04 15.49
C PRO A 79 -14.79 11.42 14.12
N GLU A 80 -15.63 10.39 14.05
CA GLU A 80 -15.92 9.66 12.79
C GLU A 80 -16.33 10.59 11.65
N ALA A 81 -17.15 11.60 11.94
CA ALA A 81 -17.60 12.59 10.94
C ALA A 81 -16.47 13.45 10.34
N GLN A 82 -15.29 13.47 10.97
CA GLN A 82 -14.14 14.28 10.54
C GLN A 82 -13.00 13.40 9.97
N LEU A 83 -13.07 12.08 10.13
CA LEU A 83 -11.97 11.19 9.78
C LEU A 83 -11.53 11.34 8.33
N ASP A 84 -12.46 11.42 7.39
CA ASP A 84 -12.12 11.51 5.97
C ASP A 84 -11.46 12.85 5.64
N ALA A 85 -11.99 13.97 6.16
CA ALA A 85 -11.40 15.29 5.96
C ALA A 85 -9.99 15.39 6.58
N LEU A 86 -9.82 14.90 7.80
CA LEU A 86 -8.51 14.85 8.46
C LEU A 86 -7.54 13.94 7.72
N THR A 87 -8.01 12.80 7.20
CA THR A 87 -7.19 11.90 6.40
C THR A 87 -6.66 12.60 5.15
N GLU A 88 -7.53 13.28 4.39
CA GLU A 88 -7.09 14.02 3.19
C GLU A 88 -6.11 15.15 3.54
N GLN A 89 -6.35 15.88 4.62
CA GLN A 89 -5.41 16.92 5.08
C GLN A 89 -4.04 16.32 5.43
N MET A 90 -4.00 15.19 6.13
CA MET A 90 -2.76 14.50 6.48
C MET A 90 -2.03 13.99 5.24
N LEU A 91 -2.75 13.42 4.27
CA LEU A 91 -2.17 12.95 3.01
C LEU A 91 -1.61 14.09 2.16
N ALA A 92 -2.27 15.25 2.15
CA ALA A 92 -1.74 16.45 1.48
C ALA A 92 -0.41 16.92 2.11
N GLY A 93 -0.36 16.98 3.44
CA GLY A 93 0.88 17.29 4.18
C GLY A 93 1.99 16.27 3.92
N LEU A 94 1.63 14.97 3.89
CA LEU A 94 2.55 13.89 3.58
C LEU A 94 3.16 14.04 2.19
N LYS A 95 2.34 14.29 1.15
CA LYS A 95 2.80 14.52 -0.22
C LYS A 95 3.75 15.73 -0.33
N ALA A 96 3.59 16.75 0.50
CA ALA A 96 4.47 17.92 0.54
C ALA A 96 5.81 17.65 1.25
N SER A 97 5.90 16.59 2.06
CA SER A 97 7.09 16.26 2.84
C SER A 97 8.21 15.70 1.94
N PRO A 98 9.47 16.23 2.03
CA PRO A 98 10.62 15.67 1.30
C PRO A 98 10.90 14.19 1.61
N SER A 99 10.65 13.75 2.84
CA SER A 99 10.80 12.34 3.22
C SER A 99 9.87 11.43 2.41
N PHE A 100 8.73 11.93 1.99
CA PHE A 100 7.77 11.20 1.19
C PHE A 100 7.97 11.41 -0.32
N ASN A 101 7.98 12.67 -0.77
CA ASN A 101 7.97 12.97 -2.20
C ASN A 101 9.33 12.77 -2.89
N THR A 102 10.42 12.79 -2.13
CA THR A 102 11.77 12.60 -2.67
C THR A 102 12.34 11.25 -2.22
N ASN A 103 12.44 11.01 -0.91
CA ASN A 103 13.14 9.83 -0.42
C ASN A 103 12.35 8.54 -0.66
N LEU A 104 11.10 8.47 -0.18
CA LEU A 104 10.27 7.27 -0.33
C LEU A 104 9.90 7.02 -1.79
N LEU A 105 9.48 8.06 -2.52
CA LEU A 105 9.13 7.91 -3.94
C LEU A 105 10.35 7.46 -4.76
N GLY A 106 11.51 8.08 -4.54
CA GLY A 106 12.75 7.69 -5.22
C GLY A 106 13.14 6.24 -4.95
N LEU A 107 13.05 5.79 -3.69
CA LEU A 107 13.29 4.40 -3.32
C LEU A 107 12.29 3.45 -3.97
N ALA A 108 11.01 3.77 -3.94
CA ALA A 108 9.96 2.96 -4.58
C ALA A 108 10.16 2.84 -6.10
N GLN A 109 10.59 3.94 -6.76
CA GLN A 109 10.91 3.94 -8.19
C GLN A 109 12.12 3.08 -8.52
N GLN A 110 13.17 3.12 -7.70
CA GLN A 110 14.33 2.26 -7.85
C GLN A 110 13.94 0.78 -7.72
N LEU A 111 13.13 0.44 -6.72
CA LEU A 111 12.66 -0.92 -6.50
C LEU A 111 11.77 -1.42 -7.65
N SER A 112 10.92 -0.56 -8.20
CA SER A 112 10.09 -0.93 -9.37
C SER A 112 10.93 -1.21 -10.62
N GLY A 113 12.10 -0.58 -10.75
CA GLY A 113 13.05 -0.86 -11.81
C GLY A 113 13.70 -2.26 -11.72
N LEU A 114 13.64 -2.89 -10.55
CA LEU A 114 14.13 -4.25 -10.31
C LEU A 114 13.08 -5.33 -10.62
N ASN A 115 11.97 -4.94 -11.25
CA ASN A 115 10.82 -5.79 -11.50
C ASN A 115 11.21 -7.15 -12.10
N SER A 116 11.06 -8.21 -11.30
CA SER A 116 11.36 -9.59 -11.68
C SER A 116 10.17 -10.31 -12.33
N ASN A 117 8.99 -9.69 -12.34
CA ASN A 117 7.78 -10.31 -12.87
C ASN A 117 6.89 -9.28 -13.62
N PRO A 118 7.20 -8.97 -14.89
CA PRO A 118 6.47 -7.97 -15.66
C PRO A 118 5.02 -8.36 -15.98
N TRP A 119 4.64 -9.62 -15.80
CA TRP A 119 3.26 -10.09 -16.01
C TRP A 119 2.35 -9.89 -14.80
N LEU A 120 2.90 -9.69 -13.60
CA LEU A 120 2.13 -9.44 -12.41
C LEU A 120 1.57 -8.01 -12.45
N LYS A 121 0.24 -7.86 -12.49
CA LYS A 121 -0.44 -6.57 -12.59
C LYS A 121 -0.91 -6.02 -11.25
N TYR A 122 -1.04 -6.87 -10.25
CA TYR A 122 -1.46 -6.50 -8.92
C TYR A 122 -0.81 -7.41 -7.88
N ALA A 123 -0.24 -6.81 -6.85
CA ALA A 123 0.26 -7.50 -5.67
C ALA A 123 -0.02 -6.65 -4.42
N ARG A 124 -0.35 -7.31 -3.34
CA ARG A 124 -0.45 -6.75 -1.99
C ARG A 124 0.05 -7.83 -1.03
N THR A 125 1.25 -7.64 -0.51
CA THR A 125 1.94 -8.65 0.31
C THR A 125 1.64 -8.53 1.79
N ASP A 126 1.03 -7.41 2.22
CA ASP A 126 0.69 -7.11 3.62
C ASP A 126 -0.82 -7.01 3.88
N ALA A 127 -1.64 -7.19 2.86
CA ALA A 127 -3.08 -7.07 2.98
C ALA A 127 -3.71 -8.34 3.55
N GLN A 128 -4.61 -8.17 4.52
CA GLN A 128 -5.53 -9.21 4.95
C GLN A 128 -6.87 -8.99 4.26
N GLY A 129 -7.50 -10.06 3.79
CA GLY A 129 -8.77 -9.92 3.09
C GLY A 129 -9.26 -11.19 2.43
N PHE A 130 -10.16 -11.02 1.48
CA PHE A 130 -10.72 -12.11 0.67
C PHE A 130 -10.97 -11.63 -0.75
N ALA A 131 -11.12 -12.58 -1.66
CA ALA A 131 -11.46 -12.30 -3.06
C ALA A 131 -12.87 -12.83 -3.38
N VAL A 132 -13.62 -12.06 -4.17
CA VAL A 132 -14.90 -12.46 -4.73
C VAL A 132 -14.75 -12.53 -6.23
N VAL A 133 -14.96 -13.72 -6.80
CA VAL A 133 -14.90 -13.94 -8.24
C VAL A 133 -16.30 -14.01 -8.81
N THR A 134 -16.56 -13.22 -9.84
CA THR A 134 -17.82 -13.26 -10.62
C THR A 134 -17.50 -13.61 -12.06
N LEU A 135 -18.13 -14.64 -12.55
CA LEU A 135 -18.02 -15.08 -13.94
C LEU A 135 -19.35 -14.85 -14.68
N THR A 136 -19.27 -14.18 -15.81
CA THR A 136 -20.39 -13.98 -16.73
C THR A 136 -20.02 -14.46 -18.14
N PRO A 137 -20.95 -14.62 -19.07
CA PRO A 137 -20.63 -14.95 -20.46
C PRO A 137 -19.70 -13.95 -21.15
N GLY A 138 -19.62 -12.70 -20.65
CA GLY A 138 -18.86 -11.61 -21.24
C GLY A 138 -17.55 -11.27 -20.51
N ASN A 139 -17.42 -11.58 -19.22
CA ASN A 139 -16.23 -11.25 -18.46
C ASN A 139 -16.03 -12.12 -17.22
N LEU A 140 -14.81 -12.10 -16.71
CA LEU A 140 -14.45 -12.54 -15.36
C LEU A 140 -14.03 -11.29 -14.58
N SER A 141 -14.60 -11.11 -13.39
CA SER A 141 -14.23 -10.06 -12.45
C SER A 141 -13.79 -10.67 -11.13
N CYS A 142 -12.69 -10.21 -10.60
CA CYS A 142 -12.18 -10.59 -9.28
C CYS A 142 -12.04 -9.35 -8.42
N GLN A 143 -12.80 -9.26 -7.34
CA GLN A 143 -12.70 -8.18 -6.36
C GLN A 143 -11.85 -8.65 -5.19
N PHE A 144 -10.68 -8.04 -5.01
CA PHE A 144 -9.84 -8.20 -3.83
C PHE A 144 -10.33 -7.21 -2.75
N LYS A 145 -10.92 -7.74 -1.70
CA LYS A 145 -11.47 -6.95 -0.59
C LYS A 145 -10.50 -6.99 0.58
N GLN A 146 -9.77 -5.89 0.76
CA GLN A 146 -8.89 -5.72 1.90
C GLN A 146 -9.72 -5.33 3.12
N VAL A 147 -9.51 -6.00 4.24
CA VAL A 147 -10.16 -5.68 5.51
C VAL A 147 -9.25 -4.82 6.38
N ASN A 148 -9.85 -4.07 7.29
CA ASN A 148 -9.09 -3.36 8.32
C ASN A 148 -8.41 -4.37 9.24
N ARG A 149 -7.15 -4.11 9.59
CA ARG A 149 -6.43 -4.95 10.56
C ARG A 149 -7.10 -4.88 11.92
N LEU A 150 -7.06 -6.00 12.62
CA LEU A 150 -7.44 -6.05 14.04
C LEU A 150 -6.47 -5.21 14.86
N VAL A 151 -7.00 -4.43 15.78
CA VAL A 151 -6.23 -3.69 16.77
C VAL A 151 -6.43 -4.33 18.12
N GLY A 152 -5.38 -4.88 18.71
CA GLY A 152 -5.46 -5.57 20.01
C GLY A 152 -6.44 -6.73 20.01
N ASN A 153 -6.55 -7.50 18.93
CA ASN A 153 -7.53 -8.58 18.73
C ASN A 153 -9.00 -8.13 18.70
N THR A 154 -9.27 -6.84 18.58
CA THR A 154 -10.63 -6.29 18.51
C THR A 154 -10.96 -5.89 17.08
N ALA A 155 -12.10 -6.32 16.57
CA ALA A 155 -12.59 -5.88 15.27
C ALA A 155 -12.95 -4.39 15.32
N PRO A 156 -12.63 -3.61 14.26
CA PRO A 156 -13.06 -2.22 14.19
C PRO A 156 -14.59 -2.13 14.20
N SER A 157 -15.13 -1.11 14.84
CA SER A 157 -16.56 -0.87 14.98
C SER A 157 -17.24 -0.44 13.68
N THR A 158 -16.48 -0.01 12.68
CA THR A 158 -16.95 0.48 11.39
C THR A 158 -16.56 -0.45 10.25
N SER A 159 -16.93 -0.12 9.02
CA SER A 159 -16.77 -0.96 7.81
C SER A 159 -15.57 -1.89 7.86
N VAL A 160 -15.83 -3.18 7.77
CA VAL A 160 -14.80 -4.23 7.75
C VAL A 160 -13.92 -4.12 6.50
N ILE A 161 -14.46 -3.60 5.37
CA ILE A 161 -13.74 -3.48 4.11
C ILE A 161 -13.07 -2.12 4.04
N ALA A 162 -11.74 -2.11 4.12
CA ALA A 162 -10.93 -0.91 4.00
C ALA A 162 -10.73 -0.48 2.55
N ARG A 163 -10.65 -1.45 1.64
CA ARG A 163 -10.40 -1.20 0.21
C ARG A 163 -10.94 -2.35 -0.63
N THR A 164 -11.39 -2.02 -1.84
CA THR A 164 -11.69 -3.00 -2.89
C THR A 164 -10.87 -2.65 -4.14
N THR A 165 -10.13 -3.62 -4.66
CA THR A 165 -9.45 -3.53 -5.95
C THR A 165 -10.06 -4.57 -6.88
N THR A 166 -10.43 -4.18 -8.10
CA THR A 166 -11.08 -5.07 -9.05
C THR A 166 -10.15 -5.38 -10.21
N ALA A 167 -9.95 -6.67 -10.48
CA ALA A 167 -9.30 -7.16 -11.68
C ALA A 167 -10.38 -7.68 -12.65
N THR A 168 -10.39 -7.19 -13.89
CA THR A 168 -11.37 -7.58 -14.90
C THR A 168 -10.69 -8.11 -16.15
N VAL A 169 -11.15 -9.27 -16.62
CA VAL A 169 -10.78 -9.86 -17.90
C VAL A 169 -12.04 -9.91 -18.77
N VAL A 170 -12.01 -9.23 -19.91
CA VAL A 170 -13.13 -9.19 -20.85
C VAL A 170 -12.95 -10.29 -21.89
N LYS A 171 -14.03 -10.98 -22.25
CA LYS A 171 -14.03 -12.04 -23.27
C LYS A 171 -13.46 -11.51 -24.59
N ASN A 172 -12.57 -12.28 -25.19
CA ASN A 172 -11.90 -11.97 -26.47
C ASN A 172 -11.03 -10.70 -26.43
N VAL A 173 -10.74 -10.13 -25.25
CA VAL A 173 -9.78 -9.05 -25.08
C VAL A 173 -8.57 -9.58 -24.31
N VAL A 174 -7.39 -9.40 -24.89
CA VAL A 174 -6.13 -9.81 -24.22
C VAL A 174 -5.78 -8.81 -23.12
N GLY A 175 -5.57 -9.32 -21.91
CA GLY A 175 -5.12 -8.53 -20.78
C GLY A 175 -6.09 -8.51 -19.62
N VAL A 176 -5.62 -7.91 -18.52
CA VAL A 176 -6.41 -7.66 -17.30
C VAL A 176 -6.39 -6.18 -16.99
N THR A 177 -7.53 -5.63 -16.65
CA THR A 177 -7.68 -4.24 -16.18
C THR A 177 -7.79 -4.24 -14.66
N ILE A 178 -7.03 -3.37 -14.00
CA ILE A 178 -7.09 -3.15 -12.56
C ILE A 178 -7.74 -1.79 -12.28
N SER A 179 -8.73 -1.77 -11.39
CA SER A 179 -9.46 -0.57 -10.97
C SER A 179 -9.76 -0.57 -9.48
#